data_bb763800b1cb4a09b3a3fce126c08989
#
_entry.id   bb763800b1cb4a09b3a3fce126c08989
#
_cell.length_a   1.000
_cell.length_b   1.000
_cell.length_c   1.000
_cell.angle_alpha   90.00
_cell.angle_beta   90.00
_cell.angle_gamma   90.00
#
_symmetry.space_group_name_H-M   'P 1'
#
loop_
_entity.id
_entity.type
_entity.pdbx_description
1 polymer ?
#
loop_
_entity_poly.entity_id
_entity_poly.type
_entity_poly.pdbx_seq_one_letter_code
_entity_poly.pdbx_strand_id
1 'polypeptide(L)'
;MDDFKYNINANYTGNVRLQKWYQTNCKYFSPKWKYTLPWWESFKYDKILLNIQKKILFDISNKTILGNIFNKYNINIPNINSCLINKYRDGQDHIIPHNNIYNSFGKYPTICGLSIGDTRYLRVKSIVNNYKKINGLSKLNKGICDVNFDYLLEDGSLLIMAGASQKYFSNEIIKNMSSKTRYSLTFREFII
;
A
#
# COMPACT_ATOMS: atom_id res chain seq x y z
N MET A 1 16.81 -11.44 16.44
CA MET A 1 16.49 -10.01 16.68
C MET A 1 15.60 -9.51 15.57
N ASP A 2 14.55 -8.80 15.93
CA ASP A 2 13.60 -8.26 14.94
C ASP A 2 14.25 -7.08 14.21
N ASP A 3 14.69 -7.28 12.94
CA ASP A 3 15.33 -6.24 12.10
C ASP A 3 14.34 -5.16 11.60
N PHE A 4 13.16 -5.07 12.22
CA PHE A 4 12.18 -4.04 11.90
C PHE A 4 12.65 -2.67 12.40
N LYS A 5 12.59 -1.67 11.51
CA LYS A 5 13.02 -0.31 11.80
C LYS A 5 11.81 0.59 12.06
N TYR A 6 11.97 1.53 12.98
CA TYR A 6 11.03 2.62 13.14
C TYR A 6 11.12 3.54 11.92
N ASN A 7 9.97 4.02 11.47
CA ASN A 7 9.96 5.18 10.59
C ASN A 7 10.42 6.39 11.43
N ILE A 8 11.60 6.94 11.13
CA ILE A 8 12.21 8.06 11.89
C ILE A 8 11.31 9.30 11.89
N ASN A 9 10.47 9.46 10.87
CA ASN A 9 9.49 10.53 10.79
C ASN A 9 8.15 10.18 11.47
N ALA A 10 8.04 9.05 12.16
CA ALA A 10 6.77 8.61 12.76
C ALA A 10 6.20 9.66 13.73
N ASN A 11 7.05 10.32 14.51
CA ASN A 11 6.63 11.36 15.45
C ASN A 11 6.12 12.64 14.75
N TYR A 12 6.62 12.95 13.55
CA TYR A 12 6.20 14.12 12.76
C TYR A 12 5.06 13.80 11.79
N THR A 13 4.95 12.55 11.33
CA THR A 13 3.98 12.13 10.31
C THR A 13 2.77 11.42 10.89
N GLY A 14 2.73 11.15 12.20
CA GLY A 14 1.67 10.37 12.84
C GLY A 14 1.62 8.89 12.41
N ASN A 15 2.65 8.41 11.73
CA ASN A 15 2.74 7.02 11.25
C ASN A 15 3.51 6.16 12.25
N VAL A 16 2.81 5.55 13.18
CA VAL A 16 3.41 4.72 14.23
C VAL A 16 3.28 3.25 13.86
N ARG A 17 4.35 2.64 13.39
CA ARG A 17 4.50 1.21 13.11
C ARG A 17 5.96 0.87 12.82
N LEU A 18 6.31 -0.41 12.86
CA LEU A 18 7.62 -0.89 12.45
C LEU A 18 7.58 -1.32 10.98
N GLN A 19 8.69 -1.14 10.27
CA GLN A 19 8.77 -1.42 8.83
C GLN A 19 10.01 -2.22 8.48
N LYS A 20 9.87 -3.09 7.46
CA LYS A 20 10.96 -3.79 6.82
C LYS A 20 10.73 -3.83 5.33
N TRP A 21 11.71 -3.41 4.53
CA TRP A 21 11.54 -3.29 3.09
C TRP A 21 12.42 -4.26 2.33
N TYR A 22 11.83 -4.96 1.37
CA TYR A 22 12.47 -5.92 0.50
C TYR A 22 12.39 -5.46 -0.95
N GLN A 23 13.48 -5.67 -1.71
CA GLN A 23 13.61 -5.24 -3.08
C GLN A 23 14.49 -6.20 -3.87
N THR A 24 14.16 -6.45 -5.15
CA THR A 24 14.97 -7.32 -6.02
C THR A 24 16.08 -6.57 -6.76
N ASN A 25 15.79 -5.32 -7.18
CA ASN A 25 16.63 -4.59 -8.14
C ASN A 25 17.33 -3.39 -7.51
N CYS A 26 16.84 -2.86 -6.41
CA CYS A 26 17.32 -1.59 -5.86
C CYS A 26 17.65 -1.69 -4.39
N LYS A 27 18.71 -0.98 -4.04
CA LYS A 27 19.18 -0.94 -2.66
C LYS A 27 18.38 0.04 -1.80
N TYR A 28 17.91 1.14 -2.39
CA TYR A 28 17.18 2.20 -1.71
C TYR A 28 15.87 2.53 -2.43
N PHE A 29 14.87 2.95 -1.68
CA PHE A 29 13.58 3.41 -2.20
C PHE A 29 13.70 4.62 -3.15
N SER A 30 14.72 5.46 -2.91
CA SER A 30 15.08 6.58 -3.76
C SER A 30 16.60 6.70 -3.79
N PRO A 31 17.23 7.08 -4.91
CA PRO A 31 18.67 7.31 -4.99
C PRO A 31 19.18 8.29 -3.92
N LYS A 32 18.36 9.29 -3.56
CA LYS A 32 18.68 10.25 -2.49
C LYS A 32 18.80 9.61 -1.11
N TRP A 33 18.10 8.51 -0.85
CA TRP A 33 18.11 7.83 0.45
C TRP A 33 19.47 7.23 0.80
N LYS A 34 20.31 6.93 -0.20
CA LYS A 34 21.70 6.53 0.02
C LYS A 34 22.44 7.54 0.92
N TYR A 35 22.12 8.81 0.80
CA TYR A 35 22.79 9.89 1.53
C TYR A 35 21.99 10.41 2.72
N THR A 36 20.67 10.42 2.61
CA THR A 36 19.81 11.02 3.65
C THR A 36 19.27 9.99 4.64
N LEU A 37 19.10 8.73 4.23
CA LEU A 37 18.55 7.64 5.01
C LEU A 37 19.30 6.33 4.74
N PRO A 38 20.65 6.28 4.93
CA PRO A 38 21.46 5.12 4.56
C PRO A 38 21.07 3.84 5.31
N TRP A 39 20.45 3.96 6.48
CA TRP A 39 19.93 2.83 7.27
C TRP A 39 18.63 2.23 6.72
N TRP A 40 17.99 2.86 5.72
CA TRP A 40 16.79 2.35 5.02
C TRP A 40 17.16 1.54 3.78
N GLU A 41 18.22 0.78 3.89
CA GLU A 41 18.61 -0.18 2.86
C GLU A 41 17.60 -1.32 2.78
N SER A 42 17.25 -1.74 1.55
CA SER A 42 16.35 -2.86 1.33
C SER A 42 17.03 -4.20 1.65
N PHE A 43 16.23 -5.14 2.11
CA PHE A 43 16.64 -6.53 2.24
C PHE A 43 16.43 -7.28 0.92
N LYS A 44 17.18 -8.35 0.72
CA LYS A 44 16.93 -9.27 -0.39
C LYS A 44 15.67 -10.08 -0.13
N TYR A 45 14.94 -10.41 -1.18
CA TYR A 45 13.82 -11.33 -1.09
C TYR A 45 14.25 -12.69 -0.59
N ASP A 46 13.49 -13.25 0.34
CA ASP A 46 13.60 -14.65 0.74
C ASP A 46 12.63 -15.54 -0.06
N LYS A 47 12.75 -16.87 0.13
CA LYS A 47 11.91 -17.85 -0.57
C LYS A 47 10.42 -17.71 -0.24
N ILE A 48 10.09 -17.32 0.98
CA ILE A 48 8.68 -17.18 1.42
C ILE A 48 8.02 -16.03 0.68
N LEU A 49 8.66 -14.85 0.68
CA LEU A 49 8.16 -13.68 -0.03
C LEU A 49 8.04 -13.93 -1.54
N LEU A 50 9.03 -14.61 -2.14
CA LEU A 50 8.98 -14.98 -3.55
C LEU A 50 7.81 -15.92 -3.87
N ASN A 51 7.51 -16.88 -2.99
CA ASN A 51 6.40 -17.80 -3.20
C ASN A 51 5.05 -17.08 -3.06
N ILE A 52 4.89 -16.19 -2.08
CA ILE A 52 3.68 -15.35 -1.94
C ILE A 52 3.50 -14.47 -3.18
N GLN A 53 4.54 -13.80 -3.62
CA GLN A 53 4.52 -12.98 -4.82
C GLN A 53 4.10 -13.78 -6.06
N LYS A 54 4.70 -14.96 -6.28
CA LYS A 54 4.35 -15.86 -7.40
C LYS A 54 2.89 -16.27 -7.36
N LYS A 55 2.35 -16.59 -6.16
CA LYS A 55 0.94 -16.94 -6.00
C LYS A 55 0.03 -15.77 -6.34
N ILE A 56 0.32 -14.57 -5.87
CA ILE A 56 -0.44 -13.34 -6.21
C ILE A 56 -0.42 -13.13 -7.73
N LEU A 57 0.76 -13.15 -8.35
CA LEU A 57 0.90 -12.97 -9.80
C LEU A 57 0.18 -14.06 -10.59
N PHE A 58 0.23 -15.30 -10.14
CA PHE A 58 -0.53 -16.40 -10.74
C PHE A 58 -2.03 -16.12 -10.72
N ASP A 59 -2.57 -15.68 -9.59
CA ASP A 59 -4.01 -15.44 -9.41
C ASP A 59 -4.51 -14.27 -10.26
N ILE A 60 -3.72 -13.22 -10.45
CA ILE A 60 -4.12 -12.08 -11.30
C ILE A 60 -3.85 -12.28 -12.79
N SER A 61 -2.99 -13.23 -13.17
CA SER A 61 -2.61 -13.47 -14.58
C SER A 61 -3.43 -14.57 -15.25
N ASN A 62 -4.12 -15.41 -14.49
CA ASN A 62 -4.83 -16.58 -15.01
C ASN A 62 -6.34 -16.40 -15.00
N LYS A 63 -7.08 -17.42 -15.52
CA LYS A 63 -8.56 -17.48 -15.53
C LYS A 63 -9.14 -17.72 -14.12
N THR A 64 -8.65 -16.97 -13.14
CA THR A 64 -9.21 -16.89 -11.79
C THR A 64 -10.22 -15.75 -11.70
N ILE A 65 -10.92 -15.62 -10.59
CA ILE A 65 -11.82 -14.48 -10.34
C ILE A 65 -11.04 -13.16 -10.48
N LEU A 66 -9.84 -13.07 -9.89
CA LEU A 66 -8.98 -11.88 -9.97
C LEU A 66 -8.50 -11.61 -11.38
N GLY A 67 -8.01 -12.61 -12.11
CA GLY A 67 -7.58 -12.48 -13.50
C GLY A 67 -8.70 -11.99 -14.41
N ASN A 68 -9.92 -12.50 -14.21
CA ASN A 68 -11.09 -12.03 -14.95
C ASN A 68 -11.42 -10.55 -14.65
N ILE A 69 -11.24 -10.08 -13.40
CA ILE A 69 -11.39 -8.67 -13.05
C ILE A 69 -10.33 -7.82 -13.73
N PHE A 70 -9.07 -8.23 -13.70
CA PHE A 70 -7.98 -7.52 -14.36
C PHE A 70 -8.23 -7.37 -15.87
N ASN A 71 -8.65 -8.44 -16.53
CA ASN A 71 -9.00 -8.42 -17.96
C ASN A 71 -10.22 -7.54 -18.24
N LYS A 72 -11.29 -7.67 -17.47
CA LYS A 72 -12.53 -6.90 -17.64
C LYS A 72 -12.31 -5.39 -17.59
N TYR A 73 -11.45 -4.95 -16.67
CA TYR A 73 -11.17 -3.51 -16.45
C TYR A 73 -9.87 -3.05 -17.11
N ASN A 74 -9.24 -3.89 -17.94
CA ASN A 74 -7.98 -3.60 -18.62
C ASN A 74 -6.90 -3.08 -17.66
N ILE A 75 -6.75 -3.76 -16.51
CA ILE A 75 -5.76 -3.42 -15.48
C ILE A 75 -4.45 -4.12 -15.85
N ASN A 76 -3.37 -3.35 -15.90
CA ASN A 76 -2.03 -3.90 -16.14
C ASN A 76 -1.58 -4.80 -14.99
N ILE A 77 -1.08 -5.98 -15.33
CA ILE A 77 -0.45 -6.88 -14.37
C ILE A 77 0.89 -6.26 -13.97
N PRO A 78 1.14 -6.02 -12.67
CA PRO A 78 2.37 -5.38 -12.22
C PRO A 78 3.56 -6.34 -12.32
N ASN A 79 4.73 -5.83 -12.67
CA ASN A 79 5.99 -6.53 -12.50
C ASN A 79 6.49 -6.33 -11.06
N ILE A 80 5.90 -7.07 -10.11
CA ILE A 80 6.21 -6.93 -8.70
C ILE A 80 7.70 -7.22 -8.46
N ASN A 81 8.39 -6.27 -7.86
CA ASN A 81 9.82 -6.35 -7.51
C ASN A 81 10.13 -5.84 -6.10
N SER A 82 9.11 -5.40 -5.36
CA SER A 82 9.27 -4.88 -4.00
C SER A 82 8.17 -5.34 -3.06
N CYS A 83 8.51 -5.48 -1.79
CA CYS A 83 7.57 -5.75 -0.70
C CYS A 83 7.93 -4.89 0.52
N LEU A 84 6.99 -4.06 0.97
CA LEU A 84 7.08 -3.37 2.24
C LEU A 84 6.27 -4.13 3.29
N ILE A 85 6.93 -4.64 4.31
CA ILE A 85 6.26 -5.25 5.45
C ILE A 85 6.09 -4.18 6.53
N ASN A 86 4.84 -3.95 6.93
CA ASN A 86 4.49 -3.13 8.09
C ASN A 86 4.08 -4.06 9.23
N LYS A 87 4.71 -3.90 10.41
CA LYS A 87 4.32 -4.56 11.64
C LYS A 87 3.61 -3.55 12.54
N TYR A 88 2.34 -3.81 12.80
CA TYR A 88 1.53 -3.14 13.80
C TYR A 88 1.61 -3.97 15.06
N ARG A 89 2.21 -3.43 16.13
CA ARG A 89 2.48 -4.16 17.38
C ARG A 89 1.19 -4.40 18.17
N ASP A 90 0.32 -3.39 18.13
CA ASP A 90 -0.96 -3.34 18.82
C ASP A 90 -1.92 -2.35 18.14
N GLY A 91 -3.03 -2.04 18.77
CA GLY A 91 -4.05 -1.14 18.26
C GLY A 91 -3.67 0.35 18.19
N GLN A 92 -2.58 0.76 18.82
CA GLN A 92 -2.07 2.13 18.75
C GLN A 92 -1.34 2.39 17.43
N ASP A 93 -0.65 1.36 16.90
CA ASP A 93 0.06 1.47 15.65
C ASP A 93 -0.93 1.66 14.49
N HIS A 94 -0.67 2.65 13.63
CA HIS A 94 -1.57 3.08 12.58
C HIS A 94 -0.82 3.72 11.40
N ILE A 95 -1.55 4.00 10.33
CA ILE A 95 -1.09 4.84 9.23
C ILE A 95 -2.14 5.92 9.01
N ILE A 96 -1.71 7.18 8.97
CA ILE A 96 -2.58 8.31 8.63
C ILE A 96 -3.00 8.26 7.15
N PRO A 97 -4.05 9.00 6.74
CA PRO A 97 -4.48 9.07 5.35
C PRO A 97 -3.32 9.40 4.41
N HIS A 98 -3.09 8.56 3.43
CA HIS A 98 -2.05 8.74 2.42
C HIS A 98 -2.45 8.07 1.09
N ASN A 99 -1.71 8.39 0.05
CA ASN A 99 -1.72 7.69 -1.23
C ASN A 99 -0.28 7.38 -1.68
N ASN A 100 -0.14 6.48 -2.62
CA ASN A 100 1.16 6.04 -3.15
C ASN A 100 1.43 6.65 -4.53
N ILE A 101 1.15 7.94 -4.71
CA ILE A 101 1.46 8.67 -5.95
C ILE A 101 2.90 9.16 -5.87
N TYR A 102 3.82 8.30 -6.29
CA TYR A 102 5.23 8.65 -6.40
C TYR A 102 5.73 8.29 -7.79
N ASN A 103 6.69 9.05 -8.29
CA ASN A 103 7.37 8.72 -9.54
C ASN A 103 7.93 7.28 -9.54
N SER A 104 8.22 6.75 -8.34
CA SER A 104 8.77 5.41 -8.16
C SER A 104 7.79 4.26 -8.41
N PHE A 105 6.47 4.52 -8.50
CA PHE A 105 5.44 3.46 -8.68
C PHE A 105 4.66 3.59 -9.99
N GLY A 106 4.97 4.61 -10.80
CA GLY A 106 4.23 4.90 -12.02
C GLY A 106 2.89 5.60 -11.78
N LYS A 107 2.22 5.91 -12.87
CA LYS A 107 0.99 6.74 -12.90
C LYS A 107 -0.21 6.03 -12.28
N TYR A 108 -0.31 4.72 -12.47
CA TYR A 108 -1.44 3.88 -12.04
C TYR A 108 -0.93 2.60 -11.39
N PRO A 109 -0.34 2.69 -10.19
CA PRO A 109 0.27 1.53 -9.57
C PRO A 109 -0.77 0.50 -9.14
N THR A 110 -0.45 -0.78 -9.34
CA THR A 110 -1.15 -1.90 -8.71
C THR A 110 -0.41 -2.27 -7.43
N ILE A 111 -1.14 -2.23 -6.33
CA ILE A 111 -0.63 -2.51 -4.98
C ILE A 111 -1.41 -3.70 -4.42
N CYS A 112 -0.70 -4.76 -4.06
CA CYS A 112 -1.28 -5.97 -3.47
C CYS A 112 -0.88 -6.04 -1.99
N GLY A 113 -1.85 -5.91 -1.09
CA GLY A 113 -1.65 -5.93 0.36
C GLY A 113 -2.19 -7.21 0.98
N LEU A 114 -1.30 -8.10 1.45
CA LEU A 114 -1.68 -9.29 2.21
C LEU A 114 -1.66 -8.97 3.70
N SER A 115 -2.74 -9.29 4.41
CA SER A 115 -2.88 -9.13 5.87
C SER A 115 -2.57 -10.45 6.56
N ILE A 116 -1.80 -10.40 7.66
CA ILE A 116 -1.48 -11.55 8.49
C ILE A 116 -1.59 -11.14 9.96
N GLY A 117 -2.29 -11.95 10.75
CA GLY A 117 -2.52 -11.72 12.17
C GLY A 117 -3.83 -10.98 12.45
N ASP A 118 -3.85 -10.06 13.39
CA ASP A 118 -5.10 -9.49 13.88
C ASP A 118 -5.79 -8.57 12.84
N THR A 119 -7.10 -8.52 12.93
CA THR A 119 -7.96 -7.77 12.03
C THR A 119 -7.86 -6.26 12.24
N ARG A 120 -7.78 -5.50 11.15
CA ARG A 120 -7.79 -4.02 11.17
C ARG A 120 -8.73 -3.46 10.11
N TYR A 121 -9.13 -2.22 10.29
CA TYR A 121 -9.89 -1.49 9.28
C TYR A 121 -8.97 -0.63 8.41
N LEU A 122 -9.11 -0.79 7.10
CA LEU A 122 -8.60 0.16 6.11
C LEU A 122 -9.73 1.14 5.77
N ARG A 123 -9.51 2.39 6.06
CA ARG A 123 -10.41 3.46 5.65
C ARG A 123 -9.98 4.07 4.34
N VAL A 124 -10.91 4.16 3.39
CA VAL A 124 -10.70 4.76 2.08
C VAL A 124 -11.56 6.02 1.96
N LYS A 125 -10.94 7.13 1.57
CA LYS A 125 -11.60 8.43 1.40
C LYS A 125 -11.26 9.06 0.06
N SER A 126 -12.21 9.78 -0.53
CA SER A 126 -11.94 10.63 -1.69
C SER A 126 -10.93 11.72 -1.35
N ILE A 127 -10.02 12.02 -2.29
CA ILE A 127 -9.10 13.15 -2.15
C ILE A 127 -9.83 14.43 -2.57
N VAL A 128 -9.85 15.44 -1.70
CA VAL A 128 -10.60 16.70 -1.86
C VAL A 128 -10.23 17.49 -3.13
N ASN A 129 -9.06 17.23 -3.74
CA ASN A 129 -8.62 17.84 -5.00
C ASN A 129 -9.49 17.49 -6.22
N ASN A 130 -10.52 16.65 -6.05
CA ASN A 130 -11.49 16.32 -7.09
C ASN A 130 -12.56 17.43 -7.31
N TYR A 131 -12.56 18.48 -6.49
CA TYR A 131 -13.43 19.63 -6.65
C TYR A 131 -12.79 20.67 -7.58
N LYS A 132 -13.46 21.00 -8.67
CA LYS A 132 -13.12 22.19 -9.48
C LYS A 132 -13.85 23.41 -8.91
N LYS A 133 -13.12 24.49 -8.67
CA LYS A 133 -13.74 25.81 -8.47
C LYS A 133 -14.29 26.31 -9.81
N ILE A 134 -15.60 26.38 -9.93
CA ILE A 134 -16.28 26.99 -11.06
C ILE A 134 -17.08 28.17 -10.49
N ASN A 135 -16.75 29.40 -10.91
CA ASN A 135 -17.39 30.64 -10.44
C ASN A 135 -17.44 30.80 -8.91
N GLY A 136 -16.33 30.47 -8.23
CA GLY A 136 -16.24 30.56 -6.77
C GLY A 136 -16.90 29.42 -5.98
N LEU A 137 -17.65 28.54 -6.63
CA LEU A 137 -18.30 27.39 -6.01
C LEU A 137 -17.46 26.12 -6.27
N SER A 138 -17.28 25.33 -5.22
CA SER A 138 -16.67 24.01 -5.34
C SER A 138 -17.68 23.03 -5.93
N LYS A 139 -17.43 22.51 -7.12
CA LYS A 139 -18.22 21.42 -7.72
C LYS A 139 -17.41 20.14 -7.80
N LEU A 140 -18.01 19.03 -7.37
CA LEU A 140 -17.44 17.70 -7.56
C LEU A 140 -17.27 17.43 -9.05
N ASN A 141 -16.11 16.91 -9.48
CA ASN A 141 -15.95 16.44 -10.85
C ASN A 141 -16.99 15.36 -11.13
N LYS A 142 -17.80 15.54 -12.18
CA LYS A 142 -18.81 14.55 -12.59
C LYS A 142 -18.17 13.16 -12.70
N GLY A 143 -18.70 12.20 -11.96
CA GLY A 143 -18.28 10.80 -11.97
C GLY A 143 -17.44 10.34 -10.77
N ILE A 144 -17.11 11.23 -9.82
CA ILE A 144 -16.43 10.85 -8.57
C ILE A 144 -17.38 11.11 -7.42
N CYS A 145 -17.88 10.04 -6.81
CA CYS A 145 -18.69 10.13 -5.59
C CYS A 145 -17.79 10.44 -4.39
N ASP A 146 -18.35 11.12 -3.38
CA ASP A 146 -17.71 11.18 -2.07
C ASP A 146 -17.67 9.76 -1.47
N VAL A 147 -16.46 9.23 -1.41
CA VAL A 147 -16.20 7.89 -0.89
C VAL A 147 -15.60 8.03 0.50
N ASN A 148 -16.26 7.41 1.45
CA ASN A 148 -15.74 7.23 2.81
C ASN A 148 -16.28 5.91 3.34
N PHE A 149 -15.45 4.86 3.29
CA PHE A 149 -15.85 3.54 3.76
C PHE A 149 -14.67 2.77 4.34
N ASP A 150 -14.98 1.83 5.21
CA ASP A 150 -14.02 1.00 5.90
C ASP A 150 -14.09 -0.44 5.36
N TYR A 151 -12.93 -0.97 4.95
CA TYR A 151 -12.75 -2.39 4.65
C TYR A 151 -12.19 -3.12 5.84
N LEU A 152 -12.75 -4.27 6.14
CA LEU A 152 -12.21 -5.17 7.15
C LEU A 152 -11.05 -5.97 6.52
N LEU A 153 -9.86 -5.84 7.09
CA LEU A 153 -8.66 -6.59 6.70
C LEU A 153 -8.44 -7.72 7.69
N GLU A 154 -9.08 -8.85 7.43
CA GLU A 154 -8.96 -10.08 8.22
C GLU A 154 -7.64 -10.80 7.95
N ASP A 155 -7.29 -11.76 8.80
CA ASP A 155 -6.15 -12.64 8.58
C ASP A 155 -6.25 -13.38 7.25
N GLY A 156 -5.17 -13.41 6.47
CA GLY A 156 -5.13 -14.02 5.13
C GLY A 156 -5.81 -13.21 4.03
N SER A 157 -6.44 -12.06 4.32
CA SER A 157 -7.10 -11.25 3.28
C SER A 157 -6.08 -10.59 2.35
N LEU A 158 -6.39 -10.61 1.03
CA LEU A 158 -5.64 -9.93 -0.02
C LEU A 158 -6.44 -8.73 -0.54
N LEU A 159 -5.94 -7.53 -0.28
CA LEU A 159 -6.46 -6.28 -0.84
C LEU A 159 -5.66 -5.91 -2.10
N ILE A 160 -6.35 -5.60 -3.19
CA ILE A 160 -5.72 -5.08 -4.41
C ILE A 160 -6.26 -3.68 -4.70
N MET A 161 -5.34 -2.71 -4.73
CA MET A 161 -5.60 -1.34 -5.15
C MET A 161 -4.94 -1.12 -6.51
N ALA A 162 -5.73 -0.88 -7.55
CA ALA A 162 -5.24 -0.79 -8.93
C ALA A 162 -5.88 0.37 -9.71
N GLY A 163 -5.42 0.57 -10.93
CA GLY A 163 -5.92 1.64 -11.80
C GLY A 163 -5.70 3.02 -11.19
N ALA A 164 -6.73 3.85 -11.23
CA ALA A 164 -6.67 5.23 -10.72
C ALA A 164 -6.90 5.36 -9.20
N SER A 165 -6.94 4.24 -8.45
CA SER A 165 -7.25 4.24 -7.00
C SER A 165 -6.35 5.19 -6.21
N GLN A 166 -5.04 5.16 -6.45
CA GLN A 166 -4.07 6.00 -5.75
C GLN A 166 -4.13 7.48 -6.16
N LYS A 167 -4.74 7.78 -7.29
CA LYS A 167 -4.91 9.16 -7.76
C LYS A 167 -6.09 9.87 -7.10
N TYR A 168 -7.16 9.13 -6.83
CA TYR A 168 -8.43 9.71 -6.40
C TYR A 168 -8.79 9.41 -4.95
N PHE A 169 -8.12 8.44 -4.33
CA PHE A 169 -8.42 8.03 -2.96
C PHE A 169 -7.16 8.03 -2.09
N SER A 170 -7.34 8.43 -0.85
CA SER A 170 -6.41 8.19 0.24
C SER A 170 -6.85 6.94 1.01
N ASN A 171 -5.90 6.28 1.65
CA ASN A 171 -6.14 5.14 2.51
C ASN A 171 -5.39 5.31 3.83
N GLU A 172 -5.99 4.79 4.90
CA GLU A 172 -5.43 4.83 6.25
C GLU A 172 -5.72 3.52 7.00
N ILE A 173 -4.83 3.12 7.89
CA ILE A 173 -5.13 2.08 8.89
C ILE A 173 -5.46 2.79 10.19
N ILE A 174 -6.72 2.75 10.58
CA ILE A 174 -7.21 3.45 11.78
C ILE A 174 -6.75 2.72 13.05
N LYS A 175 -6.63 3.49 14.15
CA LYS A 175 -6.39 2.92 15.48
C LYS A 175 -7.57 2.02 15.88
N ASN A 176 -7.25 0.90 16.53
CA ASN A 176 -8.23 0.02 17.13
C ASN A 176 -7.63 -0.57 18.40
N MET A 177 -7.98 0.00 19.54
CA MET A 177 -7.35 -0.24 20.85
C MET A 177 -7.40 -1.70 21.30
N SER A 178 -8.37 -2.49 20.81
CA SER A 178 -8.48 -3.92 21.10
C SER A 178 -7.61 -4.81 20.22
N SER A 179 -6.99 -4.25 19.16
CA SER A 179 -6.22 -5.06 18.21
C SER A 179 -4.86 -5.48 18.76
N LYS A 180 -4.49 -6.69 18.39
CA LYS A 180 -3.19 -7.32 18.66
C LYS A 180 -2.22 -7.09 17.49
N THR A 181 -1.15 -7.86 17.45
CA THR A 181 -0.12 -7.77 16.41
C THR A 181 -0.68 -8.16 15.04
N ARG A 182 -0.39 -7.32 14.03
CA ARG A 182 -0.71 -7.53 12.63
C ARG A 182 0.49 -7.22 11.74
N TYR A 183 0.64 -7.97 10.68
CA TYR A 183 1.57 -7.66 9.59
C TYR A 183 0.80 -7.34 8.32
N SER A 184 1.31 -6.39 7.55
CA SER A 184 0.84 -6.10 6.20
C SER A 184 2.00 -6.22 5.23
N LEU A 185 1.90 -7.16 4.29
CA LEU A 185 2.88 -7.36 3.22
C LEU A 185 2.36 -6.63 1.98
N THR A 186 3.00 -5.51 1.63
CA THR A 186 2.56 -4.66 0.54
C THR A 186 3.49 -4.84 -0.67
N PHE A 187 3.02 -5.64 -1.63
CA PHE A 187 3.72 -5.93 -2.88
C PHE A 187 3.39 -4.91 -3.95
N ARG A 188 4.40 -4.47 -4.70
CA ARG A 188 4.23 -3.48 -5.78
C ARG A 188 5.40 -3.50 -6.74
N GLU A 189 5.16 -2.92 -7.92
CA GLU A 189 6.22 -2.60 -8.87
C GLU A 189 6.89 -1.29 -8.46
N PHE A 190 8.21 -1.32 -8.36
CA PHE A 190 9.05 -0.17 -8.14
C PHE A 190 9.77 0.17 -9.44
N ILE A 191 9.45 1.32 -10.01
CA ILE A 191 10.01 1.83 -11.27
C ILE A 191 11.08 2.87 -10.91
N ILE A 192 12.28 2.69 -11.39
CA ILE A 192 13.39 3.63 -11.17
C ILE A 192 13.76 4.29 -12.48
#